data_0830f789a9b84534736858dba02bf945
#
_entry.id   0830f789a9b84534736858dba02bf945
#
_cell.length_a   1.000
_cell.length_b   1.000
_cell.length_c   1.000
_cell.angle_alpha   90.00
_cell.angle_beta   90.00
_cell.angle_gamma   90.00
#
_symmetry.space_group_name_H-M   'P 1'
#
loop_
_entity.id
_entity.type
_entity.pdbx_description
1 polymer ?
#
loop_
_entity_poly.entity_id
_entity_poly.type
_entity_poly.pdbx_seq_one_letter_code
_entity_poly.pdbx_strand_id
1 'polypeptide(L)'
;ENDVTVTDININDIIGIGENEVSFSVKNNGSNVVTDITAKYQFEGYEEVSQNFTTNIEPFTGADLTFDVPTDIQSLDDLTLTVNVTSVNNTTDDNESDNTLEKDLSVAWGTAQRIPMIEHFSSSSCNPCVSVNASMKTLTNNNPGKYTYVKYSTSWPSPTDTHYIPECDVKAQYYGVSGVPVIMLDGDDRGTPVTQATLDSRFNTPAIADVRGAFNIDGNTLHVTADFMSYANMSDVKAFVTVN
;
A
#
# COMPACT_ATOMS: atom_id res chain seq x y z
N GLU A 1 -27.27 9.74 24.34
CA GLU A 1 -26.91 8.76 23.30
C GLU A 1 -25.49 8.27 23.55
N ASN A 2 -25.29 6.95 23.59
CA ASN A 2 -23.99 6.27 23.69
C ASN A 2 -23.69 5.69 22.30
N ASP A 3 -22.85 6.35 21.52
CA ASP A 3 -22.57 5.98 20.12
C ASP A 3 -21.07 6.17 19.87
N VAL A 4 -20.35 5.09 19.59
CA VAL A 4 -18.91 5.05 19.36
C VAL A 4 -18.61 4.33 18.05
N THR A 5 -17.95 5.00 17.13
CA THR A 5 -17.46 4.43 15.87
C THR A 5 -16.00 4.02 16.03
N VAL A 6 -15.62 2.84 15.52
CA VAL A 6 -14.22 2.48 15.27
C VAL A 6 -13.76 3.15 13.99
N THR A 7 -12.78 4.06 14.09
CA THR A 7 -12.37 4.90 12.95
C THR A 7 -11.09 4.43 12.28
N ASP A 8 -10.21 3.72 13.00
CA ASP A 8 -8.96 3.17 12.45
C ASP A 8 -8.45 1.99 13.29
N ILE A 9 -7.65 1.12 12.68
CA ILE A 9 -6.85 0.09 13.34
C ILE A 9 -5.39 0.47 13.16
N ASN A 10 -4.76 0.91 14.27
CA ASN A 10 -3.44 1.53 14.31
C ASN A 10 -2.31 0.48 14.35
N ILE A 11 -2.26 -0.38 13.34
CA ILE A 11 -1.20 -1.37 13.13
C ILE A 11 -0.66 -1.21 11.70
N ASN A 12 0.61 -1.53 11.49
CA ASN A 12 1.20 -1.48 10.15
C ASN A 12 0.55 -2.52 9.23
N ASP A 13 0.47 -2.22 7.92
CA ASP A 13 -0.06 -3.16 6.91
C ASP A 13 0.81 -4.41 6.75
N ILE A 14 2.08 -4.35 7.17
CA ILE A 14 3.00 -5.49 7.24
C ILE A 14 3.39 -5.69 8.70
N ILE A 15 3.09 -6.87 9.23
CA ILE A 15 3.42 -7.27 10.60
C ILE A 15 4.43 -8.43 10.61
N GLY A 16 5.05 -8.66 11.77
CA GLY A 16 6.02 -9.74 11.96
C GLY A 16 5.42 -11.03 12.51
N ILE A 17 6.18 -12.11 12.39
CA ILE A 17 6.02 -13.30 13.25
C ILE A 17 6.34 -12.90 14.68
N GLY A 18 5.65 -13.48 15.67
CA GLY A 18 5.79 -13.18 17.09
C GLY A 18 4.68 -12.28 17.63
N GLU A 19 4.93 -11.66 18.78
CA GLU A 19 3.95 -10.81 19.47
C GLU A 19 3.67 -9.52 18.69
N ASN A 20 2.38 -9.28 18.43
CA ASN A 20 1.87 -8.08 17.76
C ASN A 20 0.83 -7.41 18.67
N GLU A 21 1.14 -6.17 19.06
CA GLU A 21 0.24 -5.32 19.82
C GLU A 21 -0.83 -4.74 18.90
N VAL A 22 -2.07 -4.62 19.39
CA VAL A 22 -3.19 -4.03 18.64
C VAL A 22 -3.67 -2.77 19.32
N SER A 23 -3.70 -1.68 18.55
CA SER A 23 -4.34 -0.43 18.95
C SER A 23 -5.33 0.03 17.89
N PHE A 24 -6.32 0.81 18.32
CA PHE A 24 -7.37 1.28 17.45
C PHE A 24 -7.85 2.67 17.88
N SER A 25 -8.41 3.41 16.94
CA SER A 25 -8.98 4.72 17.18
C SER A 25 -10.49 4.64 17.22
N VAL A 26 -11.09 5.33 18.16
CA VAL A 26 -12.53 5.48 18.28
C VAL A 26 -12.94 6.94 18.29
N LYS A 27 -14.18 7.18 17.88
CA LYS A 27 -14.82 8.49 17.96
C LYS A 27 -16.16 8.38 18.65
N ASN A 28 -16.41 9.22 19.66
CA ASN A 28 -17.69 9.36 20.30
C ASN A 28 -18.60 10.24 19.40
N ASN A 29 -19.59 9.64 18.74
CA ASN A 29 -20.61 10.35 17.97
C ASN A 29 -21.87 10.66 18.80
N GLY A 30 -21.95 10.08 20.00
CA GLY A 30 -23.06 10.29 20.94
C GLY A 30 -23.02 11.64 21.65
N SER A 31 -24.02 11.85 22.48
CA SER A 31 -24.18 13.06 23.30
C SER A 31 -23.70 12.90 24.76
N ASN A 32 -23.43 11.67 25.18
CA ASN A 32 -22.91 11.38 26.52
C ASN A 32 -21.38 11.29 26.48
N VAL A 33 -20.72 11.65 27.59
CA VAL A 33 -19.30 11.34 27.76
C VAL A 33 -19.13 9.82 27.83
N VAL A 34 -18.19 9.26 27.12
CA VAL A 34 -17.86 7.84 27.15
C VAL A 34 -16.77 7.60 28.18
N THR A 35 -17.12 6.89 29.27
CA THR A 35 -16.22 6.60 30.38
C THR A 35 -15.74 5.15 30.40
N ASP A 36 -16.41 4.29 29.63
CA ASP A 36 -16.17 2.85 29.61
C ASP A 36 -16.46 2.28 28.20
N ILE A 37 -15.52 1.53 27.66
CA ILE A 37 -15.66 0.82 26.38
C ILE A 37 -15.21 -0.63 26.60
N THR A 38 -16.05 -1.60 26.24
CA THR A 38 -15.58 -2.98 26.04
C THR A 38 -15.38 -3.21 24.55
N ALA A 39 -14.18 -3.58 24.20
CA ALA A 39 -13.84 -3.92 22.82
C ALA A 39 -13.14 -5.28 22.76
N LYS A 40 -13.16 -5.85 21.57
CA LYS A 40 -12.47 -7.09 21.26
C LYS A 40 -11.74 -6.97 19.94
N TYR A 41 -10.67 -7.76 19.79
CA TYR A 41 -10.02 -7.95 18.51
C TYR A 41 -9.75 -9.42 18.24
N GLN A 42 -9.61 -9.75 16.97
CA GLN A 42 -9.23 -11.08 16.52
C GLN A 42 -8.45 -11.01 15.22
N PHE A 43 -7.28 -11.62 15.17
CA PHE A 43 -6.66 -12.00 13.91
C PHE A 43 -7.31 -13.30 13.40
N GLU A 44 -7.58 -13.37 12.10
CA GLU A 44 -8.17 -14.56 11.49
C GLU A 44 -7.37 -15.83 11.84
N GLY A 45 -8.06 -16.85 12.37
CA GLY A 45 -7.43 -18.11 12.81
C GLY A 45 -6.79 -18.10 14.20
N TYR A 46 -6.82 -16.99 14.94
CA TYR A 46 -6.30 -16.85 16.29
C TYR A 46 -7.40 -16.65 17.33
N GLU A 47 -7.06 -16.78 18.61
CA GLU A 47 -8.00 -16.55 19.72
C GLU A 47 -8.43 -15.08 19.78
N GLU A 48 -9.70 -14.86 20.13
CA GLU A 48 -10.26 -13.53 20.36
C GLU A 48 -9.76 -12.96 21.69
N VAL A 49 -9.33 -11.71 21.71
CA VAL A 49 -8.94 -10.96 22.90
C VAL A 49 -10.01 -9.91 23.18
N SER A 50 -10.52 -9.88 24.41
CA SER A 50 -11.52 -8.91 24.87
C SER A 50 -10.98 -8.12 26.05
N GLN A 51 -11.20 -6.80 26.06
CA GLN A 51 -10.74 -5.89 27.13
C GLN A 51 -11.74 -4.78 27.38
N ASN A 52 -11.85 -4.41 28.66
CA ASN A 52 -12.56 -3.20 29.09
C ASN A 52 -11.55 -2.05 29.24
N PHE A 53 -11.90 -0.90 28.66
CA PHE A 53 -11.12 0.32 28.69
C PHE A 53 -11.85 1.38 29.51
N THR A 54 -11.21 1.86 30.58
CA THR A 54 -11.66 3.07 31.26
C THR A 54 -11.11 4.29 30.54
N THR A 55 -11.96 5.20 30.14
CA THR A 55 -11.61 6.36 29.30
C THR A 55 -12.36 7.61 29.72
N ASN A 56 -12.20 8.71 29.00
CA ASN A 56 -13.00 9.92 29.13
C ASN A 56 -13.05 10.62 27.76
N ILE A 57 -13.99 10.18 26.93
CA ILE A 57 -14.12 10.71 25.56
C ILE A 57 -15.34 11.62 25.51
N GLU A 58 -15.09 12.93 25.38
CA GLU A 58 -16.14 13.93 25.27
C GLU A 58 -16.95 13.74 23.96
N PRO A 59 -18.20 14.19 23.91
CA PRO A 59 -19.00 14.16 22.70
C PRO A 59 -18.27 14.75 21.48
N PHE A 60 -18.32 14.03 20.36
CA PHE A 60 -17.71 14.37 19.07
C PHE A 60 -16.19 14.43 19.04
N THR A 61 -15.52 13.94 20.10
CA THR A 61 -14.06 13.76 20.13
C THR A 61 -13.68 12.28 19.94
N GLY A 62 -12.39 11.99 19.76
CA GLY A 62 -11.87 10.63 19.61
C GLY A 62 -10.75 10.33 20.61
N ALA A 63 -10.39 9.04 20.68
CA ALA A 63 -9.26 8.57 21.46
C ALA A 63 -8.64 7.33 20.80
N ASP A 64 -7.36 7.11 21.06
CA ASP A 64 -6.65 5.89 20.71
C ASP A 64 -6.60 4.96 21.92
N LEU A 65 -6.91 3.69 21.71
CA LEU A 65 -6.95 2.65 22.74
C LEU A 65 -6.02 1.51 22.32
N THR A 66 -5.31 0.93 23.29
CA THR A 66 -4.37 -0.19 23.06
C THR A 66 -4.74 -1.36 23.95
N PHE A 67 -4.84 -2.55 23.36
CA PHE A 67 -5.06 -3.77 24.10
C PHE A 67 -3.79 -4.17 24.87
N ASP A 68 -3.96 -4.62 26.11
CA ASP A 68 -2.85 -5.02 26.98
C ASP A 68 -2.25 -6.40 26.60
N VAL A 69 -3.02 -7.23 25.92
CA VAL A 69 -2.62 -8.59 25.53
C VAL A 69 -2.34 -8.61 24.03
N PRO A 70 -1.09 -8.86 23.60
CA PRO A 70 -0.75 -9.03 22.20
C PRO A 70 -1.14 -10.43 21.71
N THR A 71 -1.18 -10.61 20.38
CA THR A 71 -1.29 -11.93 19.74
C THR A 71 0.06 -12.37 19.19
N ASP A 72 0.45 -13.62 19.47
CA ASP A 72 1.66 -14.24 18.96
C ASP A 72 1.39 -14.91 17.60
N ILE A 73 1.74 -14.23 16.50
CA ILE A 73 1.54 -14.69 15.12
C ILE A 73 2.58 -15.73 14.75
N GLN A 74 2.13 -16.91 14.27
CA GLN A 74 2.98 -18.08 14.00
C GLN A 74 3.06 -18.46 12.52
N SER A 75 2.21 -17.89 11.66
CA SER A 75 2.19 -18.17 10.21
C SER A 75 2.59 -16.94 9.39
N LEU A 76 3.14 -17.17 8.21
CA LEU A 76 3.43 -16.14 7.19
C LEU A 76 2.26 -15.91 6.21
N ASP A 77 1.10 -16.46 6.50
CA ASP A 77 -0.10 -16.24 5.69
C ASP A 77 -0.67 -14.85 5.96
N ASP A 78 -1.18 -14.20 4.93
CA ASP A 78 -1.91 -12.94 5.09
C ASP A 78 -3.11 -13.14 6.00
N LEU A 79 -3.43 -12.14 6.81
CA LEU A 79 -4.45 -12.20 7.86
C LEU A 79 -5.38 -11.00 7.75
N THR A 80 -6.64 -11.20 8.14
CA THR A 80 -7.56 -10.11 8.46
C THR A 80 -7.59 -9.89 9.97
N LEU A 81 -7.38 -8.66 10.40
CA LEU A 81 -7.58 -8.22 11.79
C LEU A 81 -8.92 -7.51 11.90
N THR A 82 -9.79 -8.02 12.77
CA THR A 82 -11.07 -7.42 13.11
C THR A 82 -10.99 -6.78 14.49
N VAL A 83 -11.46 -5.54 14.63
CA VAL A 83 -11.69 -4.86 15.91
C VAL A 83 -13.17 -4.54 16.03
N ASN A 84 -13.76 -4.82 17.18
CA ASN A 84 -15.18 -4.58 17.43
C ASN A 84 -15.41 -4.01 18.82
N VAL A 85 -16.16 -2.92 18.94
CA VAL A 85 -16.70 -2.38 20.19
C VAL A 85 -17.99 -3.11 20.51
N THR A 86 -18.07 -3.71 21.71
CA THR A 86 -19.21 -4.55 22.15
C THR A 86 -20.11 -3.86 23.17
N SER A 87 -19.59 -2.88 23.91
CA SER A 87 -20.41 -2.04 24.81
C SER A 87 -19.77 -0.68 25.04
N VAL A 88 -20.60 0.31 25.34
CA VAL A 88 -20.24 1.69 25.66
C VAL A 88 -20.98 2.09 26.94
N ASN A 89 -20.25 2.61 27.94
CA ASN A 89 -20.82 2.97 29.24
C ASN A 89 -21.63 1.81 29.89
N ASN A 90 -21.13 0.58 29.73
CA ASN A 90 -21.77 -0.66 30.22
C ASN A 90 -23.19 -0.91 29.63
N THR A 91 -23.49 -0.37 28.49
CA THR A 91 -24.74 -0.59 27.74
C THR A 91 -24.41 -0.98 26.28
N THR A 92 -25.41 -1.44 25.55
CA THR A 92 -25.31 -1.58 24.10
C THR A 92 -25.09 -0.20 23.46
N ASP A 93 -24.28 -0.13 22.45
CA ASP A 93 -24.12 1.05 21.60
C ASP A 93 -25.41 1.36 20.84
N ASP A 94 -25.75 2.63 20.72
CA ASP A 94 -27.00 3.06 20.05
C ASP A 94 -26.92 2.87 18.52
N ASN A 95 -25.71 2.68 17.93
CA ASN A 95 -25.49 2.39 16.52
C ASN A 95 -24.41 1.31 16.31
N GLU A 96 -24.76 0.05 16.46
CA GLU A 96 -23.84 -1.08 16.33
C GLU A 96 -23.25 -1.26 14.90
N SER A 97 -23.75 -0.55 13.90
CA SER A 97 -23.34 -0.78 12.50
C SER A 97 -21.95 -0.24 12.16
N ASP A 98 -21.38 0.63 12.97
CA ASP A 98 -20.05 1.23 12.79
C ASP A 98 -19.05 0.89 13.91
N ASN A 99 -19.42 -0.09 14.75
CA ASN A 99 -18.61 -0.61 15.85
C ASN A 99 -17.51 -1.57 15.39
N THR A 100 -17.52 -2.02 14.14
CA THR A 100 -16.58 -3.01 13.62
C THR A 100 -15.78 -2.44 12.48
N LEU A 101 -14.46 -2.65 12.54
CA LEU A 101 -13.55 -2.36 11.44
C LEU A 101 -12.65 -3.57 11.19
N GLU A 102 -12.35 -3.83 9.92
CA GLU A 102 -11.45 -4.88 9.46
C GLU A 102 -10.26 -4.27 8.72
N LYS A 103 -9.11 -4.91 8.87
CA LYS A 103 -7.87 -4.52 8.19
C LYS A 103 -7.13 -5.76 7.72
N ASP A 104 -6.83 -5.80 6.40
CA ASP A 104 -6.00 -6.85 5.82
C ASP A 104 -4.53 -6.55 6.09
N LEU A 105 -3.78 -7.57 6.49
CA LEU A 105 -2.39 -7.48 6.91
C LEU A 105 -1.56 -8.54 6.19
N SER A 106 -0.39 -8.15 5.71
CA SER A 106 0.62 -9.11 5.26
C SER A 106 1.54 -9.49 6.41
N VAL A 107 1.83 -10.78 6.53
CA VAL A 107 2.79 -11.28 7.54
C VAL A 107 4.12 -11.58 6.88
N ALA A 108 5.20 -10.99 7.41
CA ALA A 108 6.55 -11.16 6.88
C ALA A 108 7.58 -11.41 7.99
N TRP A 109 8.61 -12.21 7.71
CA TRP A 109 9.74 -12.41 8.63
C TRP A 109 10.80 -11.32 8.52
N GLY A 110 10.65 -10.40 7.56
CA GLY A 110 11.51 -9.24 7.34
C GLY A 110 10.95 -8.34 6.24
N THR A 111 11.63 -7.24 5.99
CA THR A 111 11.28 -6.30 4.92
C THR A 111 12.53 -5.73 4.26
N ALA A 112 12.38 -5.20 3.05
CA ALA A 112 13.40 -4.45 2.34
C ALA A 112 12.95 -3.00 2.10
N GLN A 113 13.91 -2.13 1.79
CA GLN A 113 13.61 -0.80 1.29
C GLN A 113 12.94 -0.91 -0.08
N ARG A 114 11.73 -0.39 -0.20
CA ARG A 114 11.04 -0.29 -1.48
C ARG A 114 11.72 0.72 -2.39
N ILE A 115 11.97 0.34 -3.62
CA ILE A 115 12.37 1.25 -4.70
C ILE A 115 11.21 1.26 -5.71
N PRO A 116 10.31 2.24 -5.64
CA PRO A 116 9.14 2.30 -6.51
C PRO A 116 9.50 2.29 -7.99
N MET A 117 8.73 1.55 -8.79
CA MET A 117 8.88 1.51 -10.23
C MET A 117 7.90 2.47 -10.90
N ILE A 118 8.42 3.41 -11.68
CA ILE A 118 7.64 4.36 -12.46
C ILE A 118 7.62 3.87 -13.92
N GLU A 119 6.43 3.56 -14.42
CA GLU A 119 6.20 3.14 -15.80
C GLU A 119 5.38 4.22 -16.55
N HIS A 120 6.01 4.93 -17.46
CA HIS A 120 5.46 6.12 -18.08
C HIS A 120 5.13 5.89 -19.57
N PHE A 121 3.85 5.82 -19.91
CA PHE A 121 3.36 5.73 -21.28
C PHE A 121 3.21 7.13 -21.88
N SER A 122 3.86 7.37 -23.00
CA SER A 122 3.96 8.69 -23.62
C SER A 122 4.19 8.55 -25.14
N SER A 123 4.05 9.66 -25.88
CA SER A 123 4.40 9.73 -27.30
C SER A 123 4.89 11.12 -27.66
N SER A 124 5.81 11.21 -28.62
CA SER A 124 6.31 12.47 -29.16
C SER A 124 5.23 13.28 -29.89
N SER A 125 4.18 12.63 -30.39
CA SER A 125 3.02 13.27 -31.04
C SER A 125 1.91 13.68 -30.06
N CYS A 126 2.09 13.42 -28.77
CA CYS A 126 1.10 13.69 -27.73
C CYS A 126 1.33 15.08 -27.10
N ASN A 127 0.48 16.05 -27.42
CA ASN A 127 0.61 17.41 -26.87
C ASN A 127 0.48 17.46 -25.32
N PRO A 128 -0.48 16.80 -24.66
CA PRO A 128 -0.56 16.77 -23.20
C PRO A 128 0.67 16.12 -22.52
N CYS A 129 1.37 15.23 -23.21
CA CYS A 129 2.56 14.55 -22.68
C CYS A 129 3.72 15.53 -22.40
N VAL A 130 3.78 16.69 -23.06
CA VAL A 130 4.87 17.66 -22.92
C VAL A 130 4.98 18.14 -21.46
N SER A 131 3.87 18.56 -20.86
CA SER A 131 3.85 19.05 -19.47
C SER A 131 4.12 17.93 -18.47
N VAL A 132 3.57 16.75 -18.71
CA VAL A 132 3.80 15.57 -17.86
C VAL A 132 5.26 15.12 -17.91
N ASN A 133 5.87 15.08 -19.11
CA ASN A 133 7.29 14.79 -19.28
C ASN A 133 8.18 15.78 -18.50
N ALA A 134 7.86 17.07 -18.53
CA ALA A 134 8.59 18.09 -17.79
C ALA A 134 8.48 17.90 -16.27
N SER A 135 7.27 17.62 -15.76
CA SER A 135 7.02 17.33 -14.34
C SER A 135 7.77 16.10 -13.89
N MET A 136 7.72 15.01 -14.65
CA MET A 136 8.42 13.76 -14.33
C MET A 136 9.94 13.93 -14.36
N LYS A 137 10.47 14.68 -15.34
CA LYS A 137 11.90 15.01 -15.37
C LYS A 137 12.34 15.77 -14.11
N THR A 138 11.54 16.70 -13.63
CA THR A 138 11.81 17.44 -12.39
C THR A 138 11.76 16.50 -11.19
N LEU A 139 10.73 15.67 -11.07
CA LEU A 139 10.58 14.70 -9.98
C LEU A 139 11.78 13.74 -9.93
N THR A 140 12.13 13.13 -11.05
CA THR A 140 13.22 12.15 -11.13
C THR A 140 14.59 12.77 -10.85
N ASN A 141 14.87 13.96 -11.35
CA ASN A 141 16.13 14.67 -11.08
C ASN A 141 16.30 15.02 -9.58
N ASN A 142 15.20 15.30 -8.88
CA ASN A 142 15.23 15.65 -7.45
C ASN A 142 15.27 14.43 -6.51
N ASN A 143 15.09 13.22 -7.04
CA ASN A 143 14.98 12.00 -6.22
C ASN A 143 15.93 10.87 -6.68
N PRO A 144 17.23 11.12 -6.87
CA PRO A 144 18.17 10.09 -7.31
C PRO A 144 18.20 8.92 -6.32
N GLY A 145 18.08 7.69 -6.84
CA GLY A 145 18.13 6.45 -6.04
C GLY A 145 16.82 6.08 -5.33
N LYS A 146 15.77 6.89 -5.44
CA LYS A 146 14.47 6.60 -4.83
C LYS A 146 13.45 5.93 -5.76
N TYR A 147 13.82 5.61 -6.99
CA TYR A 147 12.91 5.04 -7.97
C TYR A 147 13.66 4.25 -9.04
N THR A 148 12.94 3.38 -9.75
CA THR A 148 13.29 2.93 -11.09
C THR A 148 12.33 3.57 -12.09
N TYR A 149 12.78 3.79 -13.34
CA TYR A 149 11.97 4.51 -14.32
C TYR A 149 12.08 3.88 -15.71
N VAL A 150 10.93 3.52 -16.28
CA VAL A 150 10.83 3.04 -17.66
C VAL A 150 9.82 3.91 -18.40
N LYS A 151 10.19 4.36 -19.60
CA LYS A 151 9.30 5.11 -20.48
C LYS A 151 8.95 4.29 -21.70
N TYR A 152 7.65 4.08 -21.90
CA TYR A 152 7.10 3.36 -23.05
C TYR A 152 6.59 4.35 -24.10
N SER A 153 7.23 4.35 -25.27
CA SER A 153 6.81 5.15 -26.43
C SER A 153 5.71 4.43 -27.19
N THR A 154 4.48 4.97 -27.18
CA THR A 154 3.31 4.30 -27.77
C THR A 154 3.16 4.57 -29.26
N SER A 155 2.43 3.69 -29.98
CA SER A 155 2.09 3.85 -31.40
C SER A 155 1.05 4.95 -31.65
N TRP A 156 0.41 5.44 -30.61
CA TRP A 156 -0.61 6.50 -30.65
C TRP A 156 -0.28 7.68 -29.72
N PRO A 157 -0.85 8.89 -29.97
CA PRO A 157 -1.62 9.30 -31.15
C PRO A 157 -0.75 9.36 -32.41
N SER A 158 -1.41 9.46 -33.56
CA SER A 158 -0.71 9.62 -34.85
C SER A 158 -0.03 11.00 -34.95
N PRO A 159 1.16 11.11 -35.53
CA PRO A 159 2.00 9.99 -36.03
C PRO A 159 2.61 9.17 -34.91
N THR A 160 2.90 7.90 -35.21
CA THR A 160 3.57 6.97 -34.27
C THR A 160 4.88 7.57 -33.74
N ASP A 161 5.19 7.37 -32.46
CA ASP A 161 6.44 7.80 -31.85
C ASP A 161 7.65 7.19 -32.58
N THR A 162 8.70 7.98 -32.76
CA THR A 162 9.92 7.52 -33.46
C THR A 162 10.73 6.48 -32.69
N HIS A 163 10.47 6.37 -31.35
CA HIS A 163 11.09 5.38 -30.47
C HIS A 163 10.14 4.21 -30.14
N TYR A 164 9.01 4.14 -30.83
CA TYR A 164 8.06 3.06 -30.64
C TYR A 164 8.66 1.70 -31.03
N ILE A 165 8.38 0.72 -30.18
CA ILE A 165 8.56 -0.70 -30.46
C ILE A 165 7.27 -1.45 -30.04
N PRO A 166 6.93 -2.60 -30.69
CA PRO A 166 5.66 -3.30 -30.42
C PRO A 166 5.46 -3.70 -28.96
N GLU A 167 6.53 -3.95 -28.22
CA GLU A 167 6.52 -4.30 -26.81
C GLU A 167 5.91 -3.20 -25.93
N CYS A 168 6.00 -1.93 -26.35
CA CYS A 168 5.38 -0.80 -25.66
C CYS A 168 3.85 -0.92 -25.66
N ASP A 169 3.26 -1.35 -26.78
CA ASP A 169 1.80 -1.56 -26.88
C ASP A 169 1.37 -2.80 -26.11
N VAL A 170 2.19 -3.87 -26.08
CA VAL A 170 1.92 -5.06 -25.25
C VAL A 170 1.87 -4.68 -23.77
N LYS A 171 2.81 -3.84 -23.31
CA LYS A 171 2.82 -3.37 -21.92
C LYS A 171 1.66 -2.42 -21.63
N ALA A 172 1.29 -1.56 -22.57
CA ALA A 172 0.12 -0.70 -22.44
C ALA A 172 -1.18 -1.51 -22.32
N GLN A 173 -1.32 -2.58 -23.12
CA GLN A 173 -2.47 -3.50 -23.05
C GLN A 173 -2.52 -4.25 -21.71
N TYR A 174 -1.36 -4.66 -21.17
CA TYR A 174 -1.28 -5.31 -19.85
C TYR A 174 -1.91 -4.48 -18.74
N TYR A 175 -1.75 -3.15 -18.78
CA TYR A 175 -2.34 -2.21 -17.83
C TYR A 175 -3.69 -1.63 -18.28
N GLY A 176 -4.21 -2.01 -19.44
CA GLY A 176 -5.43 -1.42 -20.00
C GLY A 176 -5.29 0.06 -20.41
N VAL A 177 -4.06 0.51 -20.67
CA VAL A 177 -3.79 1.89 -21.10
C VAL A 177 -4.28 2.09 -22.52
N SER A 178 -5.26 2.98 -22.71
CA SER A 178 -5.89 3.29 -24.00
C SER A 178 -5.59 4.70 -24.52
N GLY A 179 -4.86 5.49 -23.78
CA GLY A 179 -4.46 6.85 -24.13
C GLY A 179 -3.19 7.28 -23.42
N VAL A 180 -2.56 8.39 -23.85
CA VAL A 180 -1.36 8.94 -23.21
C VAL A 180 -1.56 10.44 -22.93
N PRO A 181 -0.92 11.00 -21.88
CA PRO A 181 0.04 10.36 -20.98
C PRO A 181 -0.65 9.53 -19.87
N VAL A 182 -0.05 8.41 -19.46
CA VAL A 182 -0.42 7.64 -18.28
C VAL A 182 0.84 7.21 -17.55
N ILE A 183 0.81 7.23 -16.22
CA ILE A 183 1.92 6.76 -15.39
C ILE A 183 1.40 5.75 -14.37
N MET A 184 2.01 4.57 -14.34
CA MET A 184 1.83 3.58 -13.28
C MET A 184 2.97 3.69 -12.28
N LEU A 185 2.64 3.59 -10.99
CA LEU A 185 3.61 3.52 -9.90
C LEU A 185 3.44 2.19 -9.18
N ASP A 186 4.44 1.32 -9.24
CA ASP A 186 4.37 -0.08 -8.78
C ASP A 186 3.18 -0.86 -9.36
N GLY A 187 2.85 -0.62 -10.61
CA GLY A 187 1.74 -1.26 -11.32
C GLY A 187 0.37 -0.63 -11.12
N ASP A 188 0.23 0.33 -10.22
CA ASP A 188 -1.03 1.02 -9.92
C ASP A 188 -1.09 2.42 -10.57
N ASP A 189 -2.28 2.83 -11.02
CA ASP A 189 -2.54 4.22 -11.40
C ASP A 189 -2.70 5.07 -10.14
N ARG A 190 -1.68 5.88 -9.85
CA ARG A 190 -1.63 6.81 -8.70
C ARG A 190 -1.71 8.27 -9.13
N GLY A 191 -2.18 8.49 -10.35
CA GLY A 191 -2.31 9.81 -10.97
C GLY A 191 -1.14 10.18 -11.88
N THR A 192 -1.44 11.02 -12.86
CA THR A 192 -0.50 11.48 -13.89
C THR A 192 -0.47 13.01 -13.91
N PRO A 193 0.68 13.65 -13.58
CA PRO A 193 1.96 13.04 -13.18
C PRO A 193 1.95 12.50 -11.73
N VAL A 194 2.89 11.60 -11.44
CA VAL A 194 3.18 11.20 -10.04
C VAL A 194 3.72 12.41 -9.28
N THR A 195 3.21 12.63 -8.07
CA THR A 195 3.64 13.74 -7.20
C THR A 195 4.80 13.34 -6.28
N GLN A 196 5.49 14.33 -5.71
CA GLN A 196 6.51 14.07 -4.68
C GLN A 196 5.94 13.29 -3.49
N ALA A 197 4.76 13.70 -3.01
CA ALA A 197 4.10 13.04 -1.87
C ALA A 197 3.77 11.57 -2.19
N THR A 198 3.28 11.28 -3.40
CA THR A 198 2.98 9.91 -3.84
C THR A 198 4.26 9.05 -3.91
N LEU A 199 5.35 9.59 -4.47
CA LEU A 199 6.63 8.90 -4.54
C LEU A 199 7.19 8.63 -3.14
N ASP A 200 7.19 9.65 -2.25
CA ASP A 200 7.70 9.50 -0.89
C ASP A 200 6.86 8.51 -0.06
N SER A 201 5.54 8.51 -0.21
CA SER A 201 4.67 7.54 0.43
C SER A 201 5.03 6.11 0.02
N ARG A 202 5.20 5.86 -1.29
CA ARG A 202 5.57 4.51 -1.78
C ARG A 202 6.99 4.12 -1.38
N PHE A 203 7.96 5.03 -1.46
CA PHE A 203 9.34 4.77 -1.04
C PHE A 203 9.42 4.42 0.45
N ASN A 204 8.63 5.07 1.31
CA ASN A 204 8.62 4.84 2.75
C ASN A 204 7.79 3.60 3.17
N THR A 205 6.98 3.03 2.26
CA THR A 205 6.28 1.77 2.52
C THR A 205 7.26 0.60 2.35
N PRO A 206 7.51 -0.24 3.36
CA PRO A 206 8.39 -1.39 3.23
C PRO A 206 7.98 -2.33 2.09
N ALA A 207 8.92 -3.11 1.57
CA ALA A 207 8.68 -4.18 0.62
C ALA A 207 8.84 -5.54 1.29
N ILE A 208 7.97 -6.49 0.96
CA ILE A 208 8.05 -7.88 1.43
C ILE A 208 8.89 -8.78 0.51
N ALA A 209 9.58 -8.17 -0.45
CA ALA A 209 10.53 -8.84 -1.34
C ALA A 209 11.72 -7.94 -1.63
N ASP A 210 12.88 -8.55 -1.85
CA ASP A 210 14.10 -7.87 -2.32
C ASP A 210 14.49 -8.47 -3.67
N VAL A 211 14.82 -7.61 -4.64
CA VAL A 211 15.29 -8.01 -5.97
C VAL A 211 16.63 -7.35 -6.21
N ARG A 212 17.66 -8.17 -6.42
CA ARG A 212 19.01 -7.71 -6.74
C ARG A 212 19.41 -8.21 -8.12
N GLY A 213 19.85 -7.30 -8.97
CA GLY A 213 20.23 -7.60 -10.33
C GLY A 213 21.67 -7.22 -10.65
N ALA A 214 22.25 -7.94 -11.60
CA ALA A 214 23.52 -7.57 -12.24
C ALA A 214 23.40 -7.83 -13.74
N PHE A 215 24.16 -7.09 -14.52
CA PHE A 215 24.23 -7.33 -15.96
C PHE A 215 25.68 -7.15 -16.47
N ASN A 216 25.98 -7.81 -17.56
CA ASN A 216 27.17 -7.54 -18.38
C ASN A 216 26.81 -7.62 -19.87
N ILE A 217 27.59 -6.92 -20.66
CA ILE A 217 27.45 -6.92 -22.13
C ILE A 217 28.70 -7.58 -22.71
N ASP A 218 28.49 -8.61 -23.55
CA ASP A 218 29.53 -9.26 -24.34
C ASP A 218 29.19 -9.14 -25.82
N GLY A 219 29.92 -8.28 -26.53
CA GLY A 219 29.60 -7.92 -27.91
C GLY A 219 28.21 -7.28 -28.02
N ASN A 220 27.28 -7.97 -28.67
CA ASN A 220 25.89 -7.56 -28.82
C ASN A 220 24.92 -8.32 -27.91
N THR A 221 25.45 -9.09 -26.95
CA THR A 221 24.65 -9.90 -26.03
C THR A 221 24.62 -9.25 -24.66
N LEU A 222 23.42 -9.01 -24.15
CA LEU A 222 23.17 -8.58 -22.78
C LEU A 222 22.89 -9.82 -21.92
N HIS A 223 23.69 -10.03 -20.88
CA HIS A 223 23.48 -11.04 -19.86
C HIS A 223 22.92 -10.37 -18.60
N VAL A 224 21.76 -10.82 -18.14
CA VAL A 224 21.12 -10.31 -16.92
C VAL A 224 20.96 -11.46 -15.95
N THR A 225 21.33 -11.23 -14.70
CA THR A 225 21.03 -12.10 -13.56
C THR A 225 20.22 -11.31 -12.54
N ALA A 226 19.22 -11.95 -11.93
CA ALA A 226 18.45 -11.37 -10.85
C ALA A 226 18.23 -12.42 -9.76
N ASP A 227 18.54 -12.05 -8.52
CA ASP A 227 18.20 -12.80 -7.33
C ASP A 227 16.93 -12.20 -6.72
N PHE A 228 15.99 -13.07 -6.39
CA PHE A 228 14.74 -12.71 -5.74
C PHE A 228 14.68 -13.36 -4.36
N MET A 229 14.44 -12.54 -3.32
CA MET A 229 14.24 -13.01 -1.96
C MET A 229 12.86 -12.53 -1.46
N SER A 230 12.00 -13.49 -1.07
CA SER A 230 10.72 -13.18 -0.44
C SER A 230 10.85 -13.21 1.08
N TYR A 231 10.24 -12.23 1.74
CA TYR A 231 10.11 -12.16 3.20
C TYR A 231 8.74 -12.62 3.70
N ALA A 232 7.80 -12.89 2.78
CA ALA A 232 6.45 -13.37 3.06
C ALA A 232 6.10 -14.55 2.16
N ASN A 233 4.99 -15.24 2.43
CA ASN A 233 4.44 -16.19 1.48
C ASN A 233 3.93 -15.43 0.26
N MET A 234 4.38 -15.85 -0.94
CA MET A 234 3.97 -15.24 -2.20
C MET A 234 3.57 -16.32 -3.19
N SER A 235 2.43 -16.16 -3.83
CA SER A 235 1.96 -17.02 -4.92
C SER A 235 1.96 -16.25 -6.24
N ASP A 236 1.97 -16.98 -7.35
CA ASP A 236 1.82 -16.45 -8.73
C ASP A 236 2.80 -15.33 -9.10
N VAL A 237 4.01 -15.39 -8.56
CA VAL A 237 5.06 -14.39 -8.84
C VAL A 237 5.49 -14.45 -10.30
N LYS A 238 5.53 -13.30 -10.98
CA LYS A 238 6.03 -13.15 -12.34
C LYS A 238 7.22 -12.22 -12.38
N ALA A 239 8.28 -12.61 -13.08
CA ALA A 239 9.43 -11.76 -13.32
C ALA A 239 9.34 -11.11 -14.70
N PHE A 240 9.60 -9.80 -14.76
CA PHE A 240 9.71 -9.04 -16.00
C PHE A 240 11.10 -8.43 -16.08
N VAL A 241 11.70 -8.48 -17.26
CA VAL A 241 12.96 -7.78 -17.55
C VAL A 241 12.70 -6.76 -18.64
N THR A 242 13.06 -5.52 -18.40
CA THR A 242 12.96 -4.44 -19.39
C THR A 242 14.35 -3.89 -19.67
N VAL A 243 14.69 -3.78 -20.96
CA VAL A 243 15.91 -3.13 -21.42
C VAL A 243 15.54 -1.76 -21.94
N ASN A 244 16.21 -0.71 -21.44
CA ASN A 244 15.86 0.69 -21.68
C ASN A 244 17.03 1.45 -22.30
#